data_ace46210ee2b3b65d8eaeebbd2621067
#
_entry.id   ace46210ee2b3b65d8eaeebbd2621067
#
_cell.length_a   1.000
_cell.length_b   1.000
_cell.length_c   1.000
_cell.angle_alpha   90.00
_cell.angle_beta   90.00
_cell.angle_gamma   90.00
#
_symmetry.space_group_name_H-M   'P 1'
#
loop_
_entity.id
_entity.type
_entity.pdbx_description
1 polymer ?
#
loop_
_entity_poly.entity_id
_entity_poly.type
_entity_poly.pdbx_seq_one_letter_code
_entity_poly.pdbx_strand_id
1 'polypeptide(L)'
;MDTKKYLKRIGVSDERELGLEFLKELQSSHMHNIPFENLDVTRKIPIVLDTNVFYEKILERSRGGFCYELNGLFQQLLSELGFYSHLISCTVKKPNGWVREDSHAAILVYLNRVPYLVDVGFGDSVRQPLPLTGEEKTDVSGTYRIRVAGGIYDLQRLENDEWRILYRFSDKPRQLIDFDDACSFNQTSPESHFTHGDLATIATKKGRVTLSGLTVTKSEEGTKEKYELTQEEKEAFLREHFNIKL
;
A
#
# COMPACT_ATOMS: atom_id res chain seq x y z
N MET A 1 -19.18 6.63 -2.15
CA MET A 1 -17.97 7.52 -2.02
C MET A 1 -17.98 8.55 -3.16
N ASP A 2 -17.40 9.75 -2.99
CA ASP A 2 -17.16 10.67 -4.11
C ASP A 2 -15.92 10.25 -4.91
N THR A 3 -16.13 9.49 -5.98
CA THR A 3 -15.07 9.00 -6.88
C THR A 3 -14.30 10.13 -7.55
N LYS A 4 -14.99 11.22 -7.95
CA LYS A 4 -14.34 12.39 -8.59
C LYS A 4 -13.34 13.06 -7.64
N LYS A 5 -13.69 13.16 -6.36
CA LYS A 5 -12.79 13.72 -5.35
C LYS A 5 -11.56 12.82 -5.15
N TYR A 6 -11.76 11.50 -5.15
CA TYR A 6 -10.65 10.56 -5.07
C TYR A 6 -9.72 10.68 -6.29
N LEU A 7 -10.28 10.61 -7.51
CA LEU A 7 -9.51 10.75 -8.75
C LEU A 7 -8.73 12.07 -8.78
N LYS A 8 -9.38 13.17 -8.38
CA LYS A 8 -8.70 14.48 -8.23
C LYS A 8 -7.54 14.44 -7.23
N ARG A 9 -7.73 13.74 -6.09
CA ARG A 9 -6.69 13.61 -5.04
C ARG A 9 -5.44 12.89 -5.57
N ILE A 10 -5.62 11.92 -6.47
CA ILE A 10 -4.52 11.19 -7.10
C ILE A 10 -4.11 11.74 -8.47
N GLY A 11 -4.75 12.81 -8.96
CA GLY A 11 -4.39 13.47 -10.23
C GLY A 11 -4.78 12.68 -11.49
N VAL A 12 -5.84 11.90 -11.44
CA VAL A 12 -6.35 11.07 -12.56
C VAL A 12 -7.67 11.63 -13.09
N SER A 13 -7.85 11.62 -14.41
CA SER A 13 -9.11 11.93 -15.06
C SER A 13 -10.12 10.79 -14.90
N ASP A 14 -11.43 11.13 -14.80
CA ASP A 14 -12.53 10.18 -14.71
C ASP A 14 -13.02 9.68 -16.09
N GLU A 15 -12.54 10.25 -17.17
CA GLU A 15 -12.92 9.90 -18.54
C GLU A 15 -11.96 8.86 -19.14
N ARG A 16 -12.14 7.57 -18.78
CA ARG A 16 -11.30 6.47 -19.25
C ARG A 16 -12.09 5.18 -19.45
N GLU A 17 -11.70 4.44 -20.48
CA GLU A 17 -12.17 3.08 -20.68
C GLU A 17 -11.59 2.13 -19.61
N LEU A 18 -12.45 1.26 -19.05
CA LEU A 18 -12.02 0.26 -18.05
C LEU A 18 -11.09 -0.76 -18.69
N GLY A 19 -9.87 -0.83 -18.22
CA GLY A 19 -8.87 -1.76 -18.72
C GLY A 19 -7.58 -1.74 -17.91
N LEU A 20 -6.60 -2.52 -18.38
CA LEU A 20 -5.34 -2.67 -17.67
C LEU A 20 -4.56 -1.35 -17.57
N GLU A 21 -4.55 -0.54 -18.61
CA GLU A 21 -3.81 0.74 -18.61
C GLU A 21 -4.42 1.75 -17.62
N PHE A 22 -5.76 1.80 -17.53
CA PHE A 22 -6.40 2.64 -16.53
C PHE A 22 -6.16 2.12 -15.11
N LEU A 23 -6.20 0.81 -14.90
CA LEU A 23 -5.88 0.22 -13.59
C LEU A 23 -4.43 0.49 -13.17
N LYS A 24 -3.47 0.45 -14.09
CA LYS A 24 -2.06 0.82 -13.84
C LYS A 24 -1.93 2.29 -13.44
N GLU A 25 -2.61 3.17 -14.16
CA GLU A 25 -2.60 4.60 -13.85
C GLU A 25 -3.20 4.88 -12.47
N LEU A 26 -4.33 4.27 -12.13
CA LEU A 26 -4.97 4.39 -10.82
C LEU A 26 -4.03 3.95 -9.69
N GLN A 27 -3.44 2.74 -9.79
CA GLN A 27 -2.52 2.22 -8.78
C GLN A 27 -1.27 3.10 -8.63
N SER A 28 -0.60 3.39 -9.74
CA SER A 28 0.61 4.20 -9.73
C SER A 28 0.35 5.60 -9.19
N SER A 29 -0.72 6.25 -9.65
CA SER A 29 -1.10 7.59 -9.19
C SER A 29 -1.47 7.62 -7.72
N HIS A 30 -2.18 6.60 -7.20
CA HIS A 30 -2.43 6.48 -5.77
C HIS A 30 -1.11 6.46 -4.99
N MET A 31 -0.18 5.57 -5.35
CA MET A 31 1.09 5.40 -4.64
C MET A 31 2.00 6.64 -4.71
N HIS A 32 1.86 7.50 -5.72
CA HIS A 32 2.59 8.76 -5.85
C HIS A 32 1.97 9.92 -5.07
N ASN A 33 0.69 9.85 -4.69
CA ASN A 33 -0.05 10.99 -4.13
C ASN A 33 -0.59 10.73 -2.72
N ILE A 34 -0.68 9.46 -2.29
CA ILE A 34 -1.19 9.08 -0.98
C ILE A 34 -0.12 8.23 -0.28
N PRO A 35 0.46 8.69 0.82
CA PRO A 35 1.51 7.95 1.53
C PRO A 35 0.95 6.79 2.34
N PHE A 36 1.74 5.72 2.49
CA PHE A 36 1.57 4.79 3.60
C PHE A 36 2.09 5.45 4.88
N GLU A 37 1.33 5.40 5.98
CA GLU A 37 1.76 5.96 7.27
C GLU A 37 1.10 5.26 8.46
N ASN A 38 1.77 5.29 9.62
CA ASN A 38 1.28 4.75 10.89
C ASN A 38 1.09 5.83 11.98
N LEU A 39 0.97 7.10 11.60
CA LEU A 39 1.03 8.21 12.55
C LEU A 39 -0.12 8.22 13.57
N ASP A 40 -1.27 7.64 13.23
CA ASP A 40 -2.38 7.48 14.17
C ASP A 40 -2.04 6.42 15.24
N VAL A 41 -1.37 5.34 14.85
CA VAL A 41 -0.94 4.28 15.78
C VAL A 41 0.00 4.83 16.85
N THR A 42 1.02 5.57 16.45
CA THR A 42 2.00 6.14 17.40
C THR A 42 1.38 7.21 18.30
N ARG A 43 0.28 7.84 17.84
CA ARG A 43 -0.51 8.81 18.61
C ARG A 43 -1.69 8.18 19.37
N LYS A 44 -1.82 6.85 19.30
CA LYS A 44 -2.91 6.08 19.95
C LYS A 44 -4.30 6.53 19.49
N ILE A 45 -4.43 6.96 18.26
CA ILE A 45 -5.70 7.26 17.61
C ILE A 45 -6.20 5.95 16.97
N PRO A 46 -7.35 5.41 17.38
CA PRO A 46 -7.82 4.13 16.85
C PRO A 46 -8.11 4.18 15.36
N ILE A 47 -7.63 3.17 14.63
CA ILE A 47 -7.99 2.93 13.23
C ILE A 47 -9.22 2.02 13.26
N VAL A 48 -10.33 2.53 12.78
CA VAL A 48 -11.61 1.81 12.67
C VAL A 48 -11.76 1.33 11.23
N LEU A 49 -12.05 0.04 11.05
CA LEU A 49 -12.18 -0.59 9.72
C LEU A 49 -13.51 -0.23 9.04
N ASP A 50 -13.66 1.04 8.68
CA ASP A 50 -14.82 1.62 8.00
C ASP A 50 -14.34 2.53 6.86
N THR A 51 -14.82 2.27 5.65
CA THR A 51 -14.44 3.04 4.46
C THR A 51 -14.85 4.50 4.50
N ASN A 52 -15.87 4.87 5.27
CA ASN A 52 -16.24 6.28 5.47
C ASN A 52 -15.19 7.00 6.34
N VAL A 53 -14.68 6.31 7.37
CA VAL A 53 -13.60 6.83 8.23
C VAL A 53 -12.32 6.98 7.41
N PHE A 54 -12.01 6.00 6.56
CA PHE A 54 -10.86 6.07 5.65
C PHE A 54 -11.00 7.22 4.65
N TYR A 55 -12.19 7.39 4.09
CA TYR A 55 -12.49 8.51 3.18
C TYR A 55 -12.25 9.86 3.86
N GLU A 56 -12.78 10.07 5.04
CA GLU A 56 -12.57 11.31 5.81
C GLU A 56 -11.08 11.58 6.05
N LYS A 57 -10.33 10.58 6.53
CA LYS A 57 -8.90 10.70 6.81
C LYS A 57 -8.09 10.99 5.54
N ILE A 58 -8.25 10.17 4.51
CA ILE A 58 -7.39 10.18 3.33
C ILE A 58 -7.77 11.31 2.37
N LEU A 59 -9.06 11.54 2.14
CA LEU A 59 -9.51 12.50 1.13
C LEU A 59 -9.89 13.86 1.70
N GLU A 60 -10.50 13.92 2.89
CA GLU A 60 -10.90 15.20 3.49
C GLU A 60 -9.73 15.86 4.24
N ARG A 61 -8.97 15.06 5.01
CA ARG A 61 -7.84 15.56 5.81
C ARG A 61 -6.50 15.43 5.10
N SER A 62 -6.46 14.95 3.85
CA SER A 62 -5.24 14.77 3.05
C SER A 62 -4.15 13.91 3.73
N ARG A 63 -4.56 12.97 4.58
CA ARG A 63 -3.68 12.01 5.26
C ARG A 63 -3.32 10.83 4.33
N GLY A 64 -2.46 9.96 4.80
CA GLY A 64 -2.26 8.61 4.33
C GLY A 64 -2.97 7.59 5.22
N GLY A 65 -2.46 6.37 5.27
CA GLY A 65 -3.00 5.33 6.14
C GLY A 65 -2.22 4.02 6.13
N PHE A 66 -2.72 3.06 6.89
CA PHE A 66 -2.28 1.67 6.87
C PHE A 66 -2.74 0.93 5.61
N CYS A 67 -2.20 -0.28 5.44
CA CYS A 67 -2.59 -1.16 4.33
C CYS A 67 -4.11 -1.42 4.28
N TYR A 68 -4.77 -1.61 5.43
CA TYR A 68 -6.22 -1.82 5.51
C TYR A 68 -7.00 -0.59 5.04
N GLU A 69 -6.55 0.61 5.44
CA GLU A 69 -7.17 1.88 5.05
C GLU A 69 -6.96 2.16 3.56
N LEU A 70 -5.71 2.04 3.08
CA LEU A 70 -5.34 2.34 1.70
C LEU A 70 -5.97 1.36 0.72
N ASN A 71 -5.79 0.06 0.93
CA ASN A 71 -6.36 -0.96 0.04
C ASN A 71 -7.88 -1.08 0.18
N GLY A 72 -8.42 -0.88 1.40
CA GLY A 72 -9.87 -0.88 1.62
C GLY A 72 -10.57 0.24 0.85
N LEU A 73 -10.07 1.47 0.97
CA LEU A 73 -10.65 2.60 0.26
C LEU A 73 -10.40 2.54 -1.25
N PHE A 74 -9.23 2.05 -1.68
CA PHE A 74 -8.91 1.88 -3.10
C PHE A 74 -9.77 0.80 -3.75
N GLN A 75 -10.03 -0.31 -3.06
CA GLN A 75 -10.94 -1.36 -3.54
C GLN A 75 -12.36 -0.82 -3.74
N GLN A 76 -12.85 0.03 -2.83
CA GLN A 76 -14.14 0.69 -3.00
C GLN A 76 -14.13 1.61 -4.23
N LEU A 77 -13.06 2.40 -4.45
CA LEU A 77 -12.92 3.21 -5.67
C LEU A 77 -13.02 2.34 -6.92
N LEU A 78 -12.25 1.25 -6.97
CA LEU A 78 -12.25 0.34 -8.12
C LEU A 78 -13.64 -0.24 -8.39
N SER A 79 -14.36 -0.65 -7.35
CA SER A 79 -15.73 -1.16 -7.48
C SER A 79 -16.70 -0.10 -7.99
N GLU A 80 -16.63 1.13 -7.49
CA GLU A 80 -17.51 2.22 -7.95
C GLU A 80 -17.20 2.69 -9.38
N LEU A 81 -15.94 2.54 -9.82
CA LEU A 81 -15.56 2.75 -11.22
C LEU A 81 -16.01 1.61 -12.15
N GLY A 82 -16.45 0.47 -11.60
CA GLY A 82 -16.95 -0.68 -12.36
C GLY A 82 -15.95 -1.83 -12.53
N PHE A 83 -14.80 -1.82 -11.88
CA PHE A 83 -13.90 -2.97 -11.83
C PHE A 83 -14.47 -4.07 -10.94
N TYR A 84 -14.45 -5.31 -11.41
CA TYR A 84 -14.73 -6.46 -10.56
C TYR A 84 -13.50 -6.75 -9.67
N SER A 85 -13.62 -6.46 -8.38
CA SER A 85 -12.52 -6.53 -7.43
C SER A 85 -12.97 -6.95 -6.04
N HIS A 86 -12.05 -7.52 -5.25
CA HIS A 86 -12.26 -7.81 -3.84
C HIS A 86 -10.95 -7.73 -3.05
N LEU A 87 -11.06 -7.54 -1.75
CA LEU A 87 -9.92 -7.63 -0.83
C LEU A 87 -9.48 -9.08 -0.66
N ILE A 88 -8.19 -9.27 -0.46
CA ILE A 88 -7.56 -10.54 -0.09
C ILE A 88 -6.68 -10.35 1.13
N SER A 89 -6.55 -11.44 1.91
CA SER A 89 -5.63 -11.50 3.05
C SER A 89 -4.25 -11.93 2.61
N CYS A 90 -3.24 -11.22 3.12
CA CYS A 90 -1.83 -11.50 2.90
C CYS A 90 -1.10 -11.71 4.22
N THR A 91 -0.14 -12.65 4.22
CA THR A 91 0.80 -12.90 5.31
C THR A 91 2.19 -12.43 4.88
N VAL A 92 2.73 -11.42 5.55
CA VAL A 92 4.02 -10.81 5.20
C VAL A 92 5.17 -11.73 5.59
N LYS A 93 6.20 -11.83 4.72
CA LYS A 93 7.44 -12.54 4.99
C LYS A 93 8.49 -11.57 5.52
N LYS A 94 9.10 -11.92 6.67
CA LYS A 94 10.28 -11.25 7.21
C LYS A 94 11.49 -12.19 7.18
N PRO A 95 12.71 -11.70 7.33
CA PRO A 95 13.91 -12.56 7.33
C PRO A 95 13.81 -13.73 8.32
N ASN A 96 13.23 -13.49 9.49
CA ASN A 96 13.12 -14.47 10.57
C ASN A 96 11.86 -15.33 10.54
N GLY A 97 11.05 -15.26 9.48
CA GLY A 97 9.84 -16.07 9.37
C GLY A 97 8.64 -15.34 8.78
N TRP A 98 7.47 -15.89 8.99
CA TRP A 98 6.20 -15.28 8.63
C TRP A 98 5.69 -14.45 9.80
N VAL A 99 5.13 -13.28 9.52
CA VAL A 99 4.35 -12.56 10.53
C VAL A 99 2.97 -13.22 10.70
N ARG A 100 2.15 -12.65 11.58
CA ARG A 100 0.77 -13.09 11.80
C ARG A 100 0.00 -13.14 10.47
N GLU A 101 -0.92 -14.10 10.34
CA GLU A 101 -1.92 -14.13 9.26
C GLU A 101 -2.75 -12.83 9.24
N ASP A 102 -3.31 -12.50 8.09
CA ASP A 102 -4.08 -11.27 7.86
C ASP A 102 -3.29 -9.96 8.13
N SER A 103 -1.96 -10.06 8.25
CA SER A 103 -1.09 -8.91 8.58
C SER A 103 -1.03 -7.83 7.51
N HIS A 104 -1.56 -8.10 6.32
CA HIS A 104 -1.64 -7.16 5.21
C HIS A 104 -2.90 -7.45 4.37
N ALA A 105 -3.58 -6.40 3.96
CA ALA A 105 -4.67 -6.47 2.98
C ALA A 105 -4.15 -6.03 1.61
N ALA A 106 -4.54 -6.73 0.56
CA ALA A 106 -4.32 -6.35 -0.84
C ALA A 106 -5.61 -6.58 -1.64
N ILE A 107 -5.58 -6.38 -2.96
CA ILE A 107 -6.75 -6.43 -3.83
C ILE A 107 -6.50 -7.39 -4.99
N LEU A 108 -7.50 -8.19 -5.36
CA LEU A 108 -7.56 -8.84 -6.66
C LEU A 108 -8.57 -8.11 -7.55
N VAL A 109 -8.14 -7.83 -8.78
CA VAL A 109 -8.96 -7.23 -9.84
C VAL A 109 -9.01 -8.18 -11.02
N TYR A 110 -10.19 -8.41 -11.58
CA TYR A 110 -10.38 -9.31 -12.71
C TYR A 110 -10.61 -8.51 -13.99
N LEU A 111 -9.72 -8.66 -14.96
CA LEU A 111 -9.84 -8.10 -16.31
C LEU A 111 -9.86 -9.25 -17.31
N ASN A 112 -10.94 -9.36 -18.09
CA ASN A 112 -11.10 -10.42 -19.09
C ASN A 112 -10.85 -11.83 -18.52
N ARG A 113 -11.31 -12.11 -17.30
CA ARG A 113 -11.09 -13.35 -16.52
C ARG A 113 -9.66 -13.59 -16.06
N VAL A 114 -8.74 -12.66 -16.25
CA VAL A 114 -7.39 -12.73 -15.70
C VAL A 114 -7.36 -11.96 -14.38
N PRO A 115 -6.99 -12.61 -13.27
CA PRO A 115 -6.81 -11.95 -11.99
C PRO A 115 -5.47 -11.21 -11.94
N TYR A 116 -5.51 -9.99 -11.41
CA TYR A 116 -4.36 -9.12 -11.16
C TYR A 116 -4.27 -8.78 -9.69
N LEU A 117 -3.10 -8.95 -9.11
CA LEU A 117 -2.78 -8.40 -7.80
C LEU A 117 -2.57 -6.89 -7.93
N VAL A 118 -3.29 -6.14 -7.11
CA VAL A 118 -3.19 -4.68 -6.98
C VAL A 118 -2.96 -4.35 -5.52
N ASP A 119 -1.96 -3.55 -5.22
CA ASP A 119 -1.58 -3.22 -3.86
C ASP A 119 -1.04 -1.80 -3.76
N VAL A 120 -1.72 -0.96 -3.02
CA VAL A 120 -1.35 0.44 -2.77
C VAL A 120 -0.92 0.67 -1.31
N GLY A 121 -0.92 -0.40 -0.49
CA GLY A 121 -0.74 -0.31 0.96
C GLY A 121 0.48 -1.05 1.53
N PHE A 122 1.33 -1.68 0.72
CA PHE A 122 2.51 -2.40 1.23
C PHE A 122 3.69 -1.46 1.58
N GLY A 123 3.65 -0.25 1.08
CA GLY A 123 4.72 0.73 1.23
C GLY A 123 5.77 0.60 0.12
N ASP A 124 6.71 -0.34 0.18
CA ASP A 124 7.74 -0.53 -0.85
C ASP A 124 7.48 -1.78 -1.69
N SER A 125 6.69 -1.64 -2.76
CA SER A 125 6.30 -2.72 -3.64
C SER A 125 6.07 -2.23 -5.08
N VAL A 126 5.68 -3.17 -5.95
CA VAL A 126 5.33 -2.96 -7.35
C VAL A 126 4.25 -1.88 -7.50
N ARG A 127 4.42 -1.04 -8.52
CA ARG A 127 3.55 0.12 -8.77
C ARG A 127 2.56 -0.09 -9.92
N GLN A 128 2.42 -1.31 -10.35
CA GLN A 128 1.51 -1.71 -11.41
C GLN A 128 0.84 -3.04 -11.08
N PRO A 129 -0.35 -3.32 -11.63
CA PRO A 129 -1.02 -4.60 -11.45
C PRO A 129 -0.17 -5.77 -11.91
N LEU A 130 -0.07 -6.82 -11.09
CA LEU A 130 0.64 -8.05 -11.43
C LEU A 130 -0.35 -9.15 -11.79
N PRO A 131 -0.27 -9.74 -13.00
CA PRO A 131 -1.10 -10.90 -13.33
C PRO A 131 -0.69 -12.11 -12.48
N LEU A 132 -1.67 -12.91 -12.06
CA LEU A 132 -1.38 -14.13 -11.30
C LEU A 132 -0.79 -15.26 -12.16
N THR A 133 -0.53 -15.00 -13.44
CA THR A 133 0.06 -15.95 -14.41
C THR A 133 1.54 -16.23 -14.19
N GLY A 134 2.20 -15.47 -13.33
CA GLY A 134 3.65 -15.58 -13.07
C GLY A 134 4.53 -14.75 -14.00
N GLU A 135 3.93 -13.95 -14.89
CA GLU A 135 4.66 -13.03 -15.77
C GLU A 135 5.43 -11.99 -14.94
N GLU A 136 6.69 -11.77 -15.29
CA GLU A 136 7.54 -10.78 -14.63
C GLU A 136 7.17 -9.36 -15.07
N LYS A 137 7.12 -8.44 -14.11
CA LYS A 137 6.91 -7.01 -14.35
C LYS A 137 8.00 -6.22 -13.66
N THR A 138 8.56 -5.28 -14.40
CA THR A 138 9.61 -4.38 -13.91
C THR A 138 9.09 -2.95 -13.88
N ASP A 139 9.36 -2.26 -12.79
CA ASP A 139 9.18 -0.82 -12.66
C ASP A 139 10.36 -0.21 -11.87
N VAL A 140 10.29 1.07 -11.53
CA VAL A 140 11.36 1.78 -10.81
C VAL A 140 11.63 1.21 -9.41
N SER A 141 10.72 0.42 -8.83
CA SER A 141 10.88 -0.20 -7.52
C SER A 141 11.53 -1.60 -7.57
N GLY A 142 11.67 -2.19 -8.76
CA GLY A 142 12.28 -3.49 -8.97
C GLY A 142 11.55 -4.38 -9.97
N THR A 143 11.95 -5.65 -10.02
CA THR A 143 11.30 -6.69 -10.83
C THR A 143 10.52 -7.62 -9.92
N TYR A 144 9.27 -7.91 -10.29
CA TYR A 144 8.32 -8.67 -9.48
C TYR A 144 7.64 -9.75 -10.29
N ARG A 145 7.20 -10.80 -9.60
CA ARG A 145 6.32 -11.83 -10.15
C ARG A 145 5.43 -12.45 -9.09
N ILE A 146 4.39 -13.16 -9.51
CA ILE A 146 3.60 -14.03 -8.64
C ILE A 146 4.01 -15.47 -8.91
N ARG A 147 4.44 -16.19 -7.86
CA ARG A 147 4.63 -17.64 -7.90
C ARG A 147 3.43 -18.31 -7.26
N VAL A 148 2.89 -19.33 -7.94
CA VAL A 148 1.80 -20.13 -7.39
C VAL A 148 2.28 -21.55 -7.05
N ALA A 149 1.87 -22.05 -5.89
CA ALA A 149 2.12 -23.40 -5.45
C ALA A 149 0.96 -23.89 -4.56
N GLY A 150 0.26 -24.96 -4.97
CA GLY A 150 -0.83 -25.56 -4.17
C GLY A 150 -2.00 -24.61 -3.85
N GLY A 151 -2.32 -23.66 -4.74
CA GLY A 151 -3.39 -22.68 -4.52
C GLY A 151 -3.00 -21.51 -3.61
N ILE A 152 -1.73 -21.40 -3.23
CA ILE A 152 -1.15 -20.27 -2.52
C ILE A 152 -0.26 -19.50 -3.49
N TYR A 153 -0.37 -18.17 -3.42
CA TYR A 153 0.37 -17.24 -4.26
C TYR A 153 1.42 -16.50 -3.43
N ASP A 154 2.65 -16.44 -3.91
CA ASP A 154 3.73 -15.66 -3.31
C ASP A 154 4.06 -14.46 -4.20
N LEU A 155 3.90 -13.22 -3.70
CA LEU A 155 4.50 -12.06 -4.33
C LEU A 155 6.00 -12.10 -4.10
N GLN A 156 6.78 -12.10 -5.18
CA GLN A 156 8.23 -12.15 -5.15
C GLN A 156 8.83 -10.90 -5.80
N ARG A 157 9.95 -10.42 -5.23
CA ARG A 157 10.83 -9.40 -5.82
C ARG A 157 12.20 -9.98 -6.10
N LEU A 158 12.78 -9.64 -7.24
CA LEU A 158 14.16 -10.01 -7.59
C LEU A 158 15.13 -9.09 -6.83
N GLU A 159 16.00 -9.68 -6.02
CA GLU A 159 17.04 -8.97 -5.24
C GLU A 159 18.34 -9.78 -5.34
N ASN A 160 19.42 -9.16 -5.84
CA ASN A 160 20.73 -9.81 -6.02
C ASN A 160 20.65 -11.17 -6.76
N ASP A 161 19.89 -11.21 -7.84
CA ASP A 161 19.64 -12.39 -8.68
C ASP A 161 18.86 -13.53 -7.98
N GLU A 162 18.27 -13.25 -6.81
CA GLU A 162 17.44 -14.20 -6.07
C GLU A 162 16.01 -13.67 -5.90
N TRP A 163 15.02 -14.58 -6.04
CA TRP A 163 13.62 -14.26 -5.80
C TRP A 163 13.28 -14.32 -4.31
N ARG A 164 13.02 -13.15 -3.73
CA ARG A 164 12.57 -13.02 -2.33
C ARG A 164 11.05 -12.86 -2.25
N ILE A 165 10.45 -13.63 -1.35
CA ILE A 165 9.02 -13.52 -1.06
C ILE A 165 8.80 -12.27 -0.19
N LEU A 166 7.89 -11.39 -0.61
CA LEU A 166 7.42 -10.25 0.18
C LEU A 166 6.25 -10.64 1.07
N TYR A 167 5.24 -11.28 0.49
CA TYR A 167 4.12 -11.86 1.22
C TYR A 167 3.48 -12.99 0.40
N ARG A 168 2.65 -13.78 1.07
CA ARG A 168 1.81 -14.80 0.45
C ARG A 168 0.35 -14.51 0.68
N PHE A 169 -0.51 -15.05 -0.20
CA PHE A 169 -1.96 -14.89 -0.14
C PHE A 169 -2.68 -16.06 -0.81
N SER A 170 -3.99 -16.13 -0.58
CA SER A 170 -4.92 -16.91 -1.39
C SER A 170 -5.87 -15.96 -2.13
N ASP A 171 -6.55 -16.48 -3.13
CA ASP A 171 -7.54 -15.71 -3.93
C ASP A 171 -8.92 -15.58 -3.26
N LYS A 172 -9.05 -16.03 -2.00
CA LYS A 172 -10.31 -15.98 -1.26
C LYS A 172 -10.73 -14.54 -0.96
N PRO A 173 -11.94 -14.12 -1.37
CA PRO A 173 -12.47 -12.82 -1.03
C PRO A 173 -12.52 -12.59 0.49
N ARG A 174 -12.20 -11.36 0.91
CA ARG A 174 -12.27 -10.89 2.28
C ARG A 174 -13.07 -9.61 2.38
N GLN A 175 -13.65 -9.38 3.55
CA GLN A 175 -14.25 -8.13 3.96
C GLN A 175 -13.34 -7.39 4.93
N LEU A 176 -13.51 -6.08 5.10
CA LEU A 176 -12.68 -5.31 6.04
C LEU A 176 -12.73 -5.85 7.46
N ILE A 177 -13.88 -6.32 7.91
CA ILE A 177 -14.05 -6.86 9.26
C ILE A 177 -13.19 -8.12 9.51
N ASP A 178 -12.85 -8.86 8.47
CA ASP A 178 -12.01 -10.06 8.60
C ASP A 178 -10.56 -9.72 9.05
N PHE A 179 -10.16 -8.45 8.96
CA PHE A 179 -8.85 -7.96 9.39
C PHE A 179 -8.83 -7.35 10.80
N ASP A 180 -9.96 -7.35 11.55
CA ASP A 180 -10.08 -6.64 12.81
C ASP A 180 -9.03 -7.05 13.85
N ASP A 181 -8.86 -8.35 14.05
CA ASP A 181 -7.86 -8.90 14.98
C ASP A 181 -6.42 -8.52 14.60
N ALA A 182 -6.09 -8.58 13.31
CA ALA A 182 -4.74 -8.25 12.82
C ALA A 182 -4.50 -6.74 12.82
N CYS A 183 -5.50 -5.94 12.50
CA CYS A 183 -5.45 -4.49 12.58
C CYS A 183 -5.28 -4.03 14.04
N SER A 184 -6.05 -4.60 14.96
CA SER A 184 -5.91 -4.35 16.40
C SER A 184 -4.51 -4.70 16.91
N PHE A 185 -3.99 -5.87 16.55
CA PHE A 185 -2.61 -6.25 16.88
C PHE A 185 -1.59 -5.25 16.33
N ASN A 186 -1.71 -4.83 15.07
CA ASN A 186 -0.79 -3.88 14.46
C ASN A 186 -0.83 -2.51 15.13
N GLN A 187 -1.95 -2.11 15.72
CA GLN A 187 -2.12 -0.84 16.42
C GLN A 187 -1.65 -0.86 17.87
N THR A 188 -1.73 -2.00 18.55
CA THR A 188 -1.65 -2.03 20.02
C THR A 188 -0.56 -2.94 20.58
N SER A 189 -0.15 -3.97 19.83
CA SER A 189 0.82 -4.94 20.34
C SER A 189 2.24 -4.36 20.39
N PRO A 190 2.97 -4.56 21.51
CA PRO A 190 4.39 -4.22 21.56
C PRO A 190 5.26 -5.08 20.61
N GLU A 191 4.74 -6.19 20.08
CA GLU A 191 5.42 -7.01 19.07
C GLU A 191 5.24 -6.46 17.65
N SER A 192 4.30 -5.54 17.46
CA SER A 192 4.11 -4.86 16.19
C SER A 192 5.15 -3.76 16.01
N HIS A 193 5.94 -3.82 14.93
CA HIS A 193 6.90 -2.76 14.63
C HIS A 193 6.25 -1.39 14.37
N PHE A 194 4.95 -1.36 14.07
CA PHE A 194 4.22 -0.12 13.85
C PHE A 194 3.98 0.69 15.14
N THR A 195 4.11 0.08 16.32
CA THR A 195 3.95 0.77 17.59
C THR A 195 5.24 1.40 18.11
N HIS A 196 6.38 1.17 17.45
CA HIS A 196 7.71 1.56 17.94
C HIS A 196 8.16 2.94 17.46
N GLY A 197 7.49 3.54 16.50
CA GLY A 197 7.87 4.86 15.99
C GLY A 197 7.11 5.25 14.73
N ASP A 198 7.17 6.53 14.41
CA ASP A 198 6.54 7.08 13.21
C ASP A 198 7.17 6.52 11.95
N LEU A 199 6.33 6.14 11.00
CA LEU A 199 6.70 5.72 9.66
C LEU A 199 5.77 6.42 8.66
N ALA A 200 6.36 7.09 7.67
CA ALA A 200 5.65 7.57 6.49
C ALA A 200 6.48 7.29 5.25
N THR A 201 5.87 6.76 4.20
CA THR A 201 6.58 6.47 2.95
C THR A 201 5.70 6.74 1.74
N ILE A 202 6.28 7.35 0.70
CA ILE A 202 5.60 7.67 -0.55
C ILE A 202 6.49 7.34 -1.74
N ALA A 203 5.88 6.82 -2.81
CA ALA A 203 6.58 6.61 -4.07
C ALA A 203 6.84 7.95 -4.77
N THR A 204 7.98 8.08 -5.46
CA THR A 204 8.29 9.18 -6.36
C THR A 204 8.49 8.65 -7.78
N LYS A 205 8.51 9.49 -8.78
CA LYS A 205 8.74 9.05 -10.18
C LYS A 205 10.03 8.26 -10.35
N LYS A 206 11.07 8.55 -9.54
CA LYS A 206 12.40 7.94 -9.65
C LYS A 206 12.74 6.96 -8.52
N GLY A 207 11.91 6.87 -7.50
CA GLY A 207 12.21 6.04 -6.35
C GLY A 207 11.21 6.23 -5.22
N ARG A 208 11.66 6.59 -4.02
CA ARG A 208 10.85 6.64 -2.81
C ARG A 208 11.44 7.59 -1.76
N VAL A 209 10.57 8.24 -1.01
CA VAL A 209 10.93 8.96 0.21
C VAL A 209 10.30 8.24 1.40
N THR A 210 11.09 7.96 2.42
CA THR A 210 10.65 7.33 3.67
C THR A 210 11.16 8.12 4.86
N LEU A 211 10.29 8.44 5.79
CA LEU A 211 10.61 8.94 7.12
C LEU A 211 10.35 7.82 8.14
N SER A 212 11.36 7.45 8.93
CA SER A 212 11.25 6.50 10.02
C SER A 212 11.82 7.13 11.29
N GLY A 213 10.96 7.44 12.27
CA GLY A 213 11.34 8.26 13.41
C GLY A 213 11.75 9.66 12.98
N LEU A 214 13.05 9.95 13.03
CA LEU A 214 13.68 11.18 12.51
C LEU A 214 14.56 10.92 11.28
N THR A 215 14.78 9.66 10.93
CA THR A 215 15.63 9.29 9.79
C THR A 215 14.86 9.37 8.47
N VAL A 216 15.34 10.19 7.56
CA VAL A 216 14.88 10.25 6.17
C VAL A 216 15.73 9.30 5.33
N THR A 217 15.08 8.52 4.49
CA THR A 217 15.73 7.75 3.43
C THR A 217 15.12 8.15 2.09
N LYS A 218 15.93 8.69 1.19
CA LYS A 218 15.56 8.92 -0.22
C LYS A 218 16.24 7.85 -1.06
N SER A 219 15.48 7.12 -1.85
CA SER A 219 16.02 6.18 -2.85
C SER A 219 15.65 6.68 -4.24
N GLU A 220 16.64 6.82 -5.12
CA GLU A 220 16.47 7.21 -6.51
C GLU A 220 17.43 6.41 -7.39
N GLU A 221 16.89 5.75 -8.43
CA GLU A 221 17.69 5.07 -9.47
C GLU A 221 18.79 4.14 -8.88
N GLY A 222 18.45 3.39 -7.82
CA GLY A 222 19.38 2.46 -7.17
C GLY A 222 20.30 3.09 -6.11
N THR A 223 20.35 4.41 -6.00
CA THR A 223 21.09 5.11 -4.94
C THR A 223 20.21 5.32 -3.70
N LYS A 224 20.84 5.38 -2.52
CA LYS A 224 20.16 5.67 -1.25
C LYS A 224 20.89 6.75 -0.49
N GLU A 225 20.21 7.84 -0.23
CA GLU A 225 20.66 8.90 0.68
C GLU A 225 19.93 8.76 2.01
N LYS A 226 20.65 8.93 3.12
CA LYS A 226 20.08 8.95 4.47
C LYS A 226 20.59 10.15 5.23
N TYR A 227 19.68 10.82 5.96
CA TYR A 227 20.01 11.89 6.90
C TYR A 227 18.97 11.95 8.02
N GLU A 228 19.29 12.65 9.08
CA GLU A 228 18.39 12.83 10.21
C GLU A 228 17.84 14.25 10.27
N LEU A 229 16.57 14.36 10.67
CA LEU A 229 15.87 15.60 10.95
C LEU A 229 15.96 15.89 12.46
N THR A 230 15.88 17.15 12.81
CA THR A 230 15.51 17.53 14.17
C THR A 230 14.01 17.32 14.39
N GLN A 231 13.56 17.36 15.63
CA GLN A 231 12.15 17.25 15.96
C GLN A 231 11.33 18.41 15.37
N GLU A 232 11.90 19.60 15.32
CA GLU A 232 11.27 20.80 14.75
C GLU A 232 11.11 20.71 13.23
N GLU A 233 12.04 20.07 12.54
CA GLU A 233 12.01 19.89 11.07
C GLU A 233 10.98 18.85 10.63
N LYS A 234 10.66 17.89 11.49
CA LYS A 234 9.82 16.72 11.16
C LYS A 234 8.43 17.12 10.68
N GLU A 235 7.76 18.06 11.33
CA GLU A 235 6.41 18.48 10.93
C GLU A 235 6.42 19.19 9.56
N ALA A 236 7.42 20.03 9.34
CA ALA A 236 7.61 20.69 8.05
C ALA A 236 7.86 19.64 6.94
N PHE A 237 8.71 18.67 7.22
CA PHE A 237 9.01 17.58 6.30
C PHE A 237 7.78 16.71 5.97
N LEU A 238 6.96 16.35 6.97
CA LEU A 238 5.70 15.61 6.76
C LEU A 238 4.75 16.38 5.85
N ARG A 239 4.66 17.69 6.02
CA ARG A 239 3.81 18.56 5.20
C ARG A 239 4.33 18.67 3.77
N GLU A 240 5.62 18.89 3.61
CA GLU A 240 6.25 19.15 2.31
C GLU A 240 6.29 17.88 1.43
N HIS A 241 6.71 16.75 2.00
CA HIS A 241 6.98 15.53 1.24
C HIS A 241 5.82 14.54 1.22
N PHE A 242 4.94 14.57 2.20
CA PHE A 242 3.81 13.63 2.30
C PHE A 242 2.44 14.32 2.26
N ASN A 243 2.41 15.66 2.22
CA ASN A 243 1.19 16.47 2.33
C ASN A 243 0.37 16.18 3.61
N ILE A 244 1.05 15.75 4.68
CA ILE A 244 0.44 15.44 5.97
C ILE A 244 0.50 16.65 6.89
N LYS A 245 -0.67 17.04 7.41
CA LYS A 245 -0.81 18.00 8.52
C LYS A 245 -1.25 17.22 9.74
N LEU A 246 -0.50 17.35 10.84
CA LEU A 246 -0.81 16.75 12.14
C LEU A 246 -1.62 17.70 13.00
#